data_20e13a33722df34d7823b0ead760dfa7
#
_entry.id   20e13a33722df34d7823b0ead760dfa7
#
_cell.length_a   1.000
_cell.length_b   1.000
_cell.length_c   1.000
_cell.angle_alpha   90.00
_cell.angle_beta   90.00
_cell.angle_gamma   90.00
#
_symmetry.space_group_name_H-M   'P 1'
#
loop_
_entity.id
_entity.type
_entity.pdbx_description
1 polymer ?
#
loop_
_entity_poly.entity_id
_entity_poly.type
_entity_poly.pdbx_seq_one_letter_code
_entity_poly.pdbx_strand_id
1 'polypeptide(L)'
;MEQNKHTDVDTLSKVTEIFKALSDLNRLRIMELLEFGEASVGHISHTLNMSQSNVSHQLKLLKSTHLVKSKRQGQSMIYSLDDIHVSTLLKQAIHHASHPNEGGS
;
A
#
# COMPACT_ATOMS: atom_id res chain seq x y z
N MET A 1 11.79 32.05 17.08
CA MET A 1 11.61 30.75 17.46
C MET A 1 12.17 29.76 16.51
N GLU A 2 12.75 28.82 17.01
CA GLU A 2 13.43 27.85 16.24
C GLU A 2 12.47 26.85 15.68
N GLN A 3 12.51 26.68 14.39
CA GLN A 3 11.70 25.66 13.78
C GLN A 3 12.29 24.32 14.07
N ASN A 4 11.47 23.44 14.54
CA ASN A 4 11.90 22.08 14.69
C ASN A 4 11.97 21.42 13.31
N LYS A 5 13.17 21.17 12.85
CA LYS A 5 13.35 20.62 11.53
C LYS A 5 13.34 19.11 11.50
N HIS A 6 13.21 18.50 12.63
CA HIS A 6 13.18 17.05 12.75
C HIS A 6 11.78 16.57 12.98
N THR A 7 11.43 15.50 12.32
CA THR A 7 10.19 14.80 12.58
C THR A 7 10.34 14.10 13.91
N ASP A 8 9.30 14.11 14.74
CA ASP A 8 9.42 13.47 16.03
C ASP A 8 9.49 11.95 15.89
N VAL A 9 9.95 11.31 16.97
CA VAL A 9 10.19 9.87 16.95
C VAL A 9 8.90 9.08 16.77
N ASP A 10 7.80 9.55 17.36
CA ASP A 10 6.54 8.85 17.20
C ASP A 10 6.11 8.79 15.73
N THR A 11 6.24 9.90 15.04
CA THR A 11 5.89 9.93 13.63
C THR A 11 6.83 9.05 12.82
N LEU A 12 8.13 9.13 13.11
CA LEU A 12 9.09 8.28 12.39
C LEU A 12 8.83 6.80 12.65
N SER A 13 8.39 6.48 13.85
CA SER A 13 8.04 5.09 14.16
C SER A 13 6.87 4.62 13.31
N LYS A 14 5.88 5.48 13.10
CA LYS A 14 4.77 5.15 12.23
C LYS A 14 5.22 4.97 10.79
N VAL A 15 6.15 5.81 10.34
CA VAL A 15 6.71 5.68 9.00
C VAL A 15 7.44 4.35 8.85
N THR A 16 8.14 3.93 9.89
CA THR A 16 8.82 2.63 9.89
C THR A 16 7.81 1.50 9.67
N GLU A 17 6.67 1.57 10.35
CA GLU A 17 5.64 0.55 10.18
C GLU A 17 5.09 0.54 8.75
N ILE A 18 4.95 1.72 8.16
CA ILE A 18 4.52 1.81 6.77
C ILE A 18 5.51 1.10 5.85
N PHE A 19 6.80 1.38 6.02
CA PHE A 19 7.80 0.75 5.17
C PHE A 19 7.90 -0.76 5.41
N LYS A 20 7.71 -1.20 6.64
CA LYS A 20 7.65 -2.63 6.90
C LYS A 20 6.49 -3.28 6.15
N ALA A 21 5.33 -2.65 6.18
CA ALA A 21 4.17 -3.18 5.48
C ALA A 21 4.40 -3.22 3.97
N LEU A 22 5.12 -2.25 3.43
CA LEU A 22 5.41 -2.20 2.01
C LEU A 22 6.52 -3.14 1.59
N SER A 23 7.24 -3.71 2.54
CA SER A 23 8.39 -4.54 2.25
C SER A 23 8.00 -6.01 2.06
N ASP A 24 7.00 -6.24 1.20
CA ASP A 24 6.52 -7.57 0.90
C ASP A 24 5.94 -7.58 -0.50
N LEU A 25 6.40 -8.49 -1.31
CA LEU A 25 6.00 -8.52 -2.72
C LEU A 25 4.49 -8.67 -2.89
N ASN A 26 3.87 -9.57 -2.15
CA ASN A 26 2.45 -9.79 -2.31
C ASN A 26 1.63 -8.59 -1.88
N ARG A 27 2.05 -7.91 -0.83
CA ARG A 27 1.35 -6.69 -0.42
C ARG A 27 1.50 -5.59 -1.46
N LEU A 28 2.68 -5.47 -2.06
CA LEU A 28 2.87 -4.49 -3.12
C LEU A 28 2.01 -4.82 -4.35
N ARG A 29 1.88 -6.11 -4.67
CA ARG A 29 1.02 -6.51 -5.79
C ARG A 29 -0.43 -6.12 -5.54
N ILE A 30 -0.89 -6.31 -4.32
CA ILE A 30 -2.25 -5.92 -3.96
C ILE A 30 -2.41 -4.41 -4.08
N MET A 31 -1.47 -3.65 -3.54
CA MET A 31 -1.57 -2.21 -3.58
C MET A 31 -1.51 -1.67 -5.01
N GLU A 32 -0.68 -2.27 -5.85
CA GLU A 32 -0.63 -1.84 -7.25
C GLU A 32 -1.96 -2.11 -7.94
N LEU A 33 -2.58 -3.25 -7.66
CA LEU A 33 -3.89 -3.51 -8.23
C LEU A 33 -4.91 -2.46 -7.80
N LEU A 34 -4.88 -2.08 -6.52
CA LEU A 34 -5.80 -1.08 -6.01
C LEU A 34 -5.52 0.32 -6.56
N GLU A 35 -4.34 0.53 -7.12
CA GLU A 35 -4.04 1.79 -7.78
C GLU A 35 -4.95 1.99 -8.99
N PHE A 36 -5.36 0.90 -9.63
CA PHE A 36 -6.24 0.96 -10.79
C PHE A 36 -7.71 1.06 -10.42
N GLY A 37 -8.05 0.87 -9.16
CA GLY A 37 -9.42 1.00 -8.72
C GLY A 37 -9.71 0.11 -7.53
N GLU A 38 -10.81 0.40 -6.87
CA GLU A 38 -11.20 -0.38 -5.70
C GLU A 38 -11.58 -1.81 -6.09
N ALA A 39 -11.45 -2.73 -5.17
CA ALA A 39 -11.67 -4.14 -5.45
C ALA A 39 -12.07 -4.92 -4.21
N SER A 40 -12.81 -6.00 -4.44
CA SER A 40 -13.16 -6.94 -3.39
C SER A 40 -12.06 -7.96 -3.18
N VAL A 41 -12.12 -8.68 -2.06
CA VAL A 41 -11.18 -9.76 -1.80
C VAL A 41 -11.20 -10.79 -2.94
N GLY A 42 -12.40 -11.14 -3.41
CA GLY A 42 -12.52 -12.12 -4.48
C GLY A 42 -11.86 -11.65 -5.77
N HIS A 43 -12.07 -10.38 -6.11
CA HIS A 43 -11.46 -9.84 -7.33
C HIS A 43 -9.93 -9.83 -7.22
N ILE A 44 -9.41 -9.41 -6.07
CA ILE A 44 -7.97 -9.38 -5.84
C ILE A 44 -7.40 -10.79 -5.94
N SER A 45 -8.04 -11.72 -5.25
CA SER A 45 -7.63 -13.11 -5.22
C SER A 45 -7.56 -13.71 -6.63
N HIS A 46 -8.61 -13.49 -7.39
CA HIS A 46 -8.67 -14.01 -8.75
C HIS A 46 -7.63 -13.38 -9.65
N THR A 47 -7.54 -12.06 -9.61
CA THR A 47 -6.65 -11.32 -10.51
C THR A 47 -5.19 -11.64 -10.23
N LEU A 48 -4.82 -11.75 -8.95
CA LEU A 48 -3.43 -11.96 -8.58
C LEU A 48 -3.08 -13.43 -8.37
N ASN A 49 -4.04 -14.31 -8.54
CA ASN A 49 -3.86 -15.74 -8.35
C ASN A 49 -3.32 -16.05 -6.95
N MET A 50 -3.99 -15.51 -5.96
CA MET A 50 -3.68 -15.72 -4.56
C MET A 50 -4.90 -16.29 -3.87
N SER A 51 -4.70 -17.04 -2.79
CA SER A 51 -5.85 -17.54 -2.05
C SER A 51 -6.59 -16.40 -1.37
N GLN A 52 -7.90 -16.56 -1.18
CA GLN A 52 -8.68 -15.53 -0.52
C GLN A 52 -8.22 -15.32 0.92
N SER A 53 -7.84 -16.39 1.60
CA SER A 53 -7.38 -16.24 2.98
C SER A 53 -6.07 -15.46 3.04
N ASN A 54 -5.17 -15.68 2.08
CA ASN A 54 -3.93 -14.92 2.02
C ASN A 54 -4.20 -13.45 1.74
N VAL A 55 -5.07 -13.17 0.76
CA VAL A 55 -5.44 -11.79 0.44
C VAL A 55 -6.05 -11.11 1.65
N SER A 56 -6.99 -11.79 2.33
CA SER A 56 -7.62 -11.21 3.51
C SER A 56 -6.60 -10.91 4.59
N HIS A 57 -5.66 -11.81 4.79
CA HIS A 57 -4.61 -11.60 5.79
C HIS A 57 -3.76 -10.39 5.44
N GLN A 58 -3.36 -10.27 4.17
CA GLN A 58 -2.56 -9.15 3.73
C GLN A 58 -3.32 -7.82 3.84
N LEU A 59 -4.59 -7.83 3.47
CA LEU A 59 -5.41 -6.63 3.56
C LEU A 59 -5.58 -6.18 5.00
N LYS A 60 -5.67 -7.12 5.93
CA LYS A 60 -5.78 -6.77 7.34
C LYS A 60 -4.53 -6.03 7.81
N LEU A 61 -3.36 -6.52 7.41
CA LEU A 61 -2.11 -5.85 7.74
C LEU A 61 -2.03 -4.46 7.11
N LEU A 62 -2.40 -4.35 5.85
CA LEU A 62 -2.37 -3.06 5.16
C LEU A 62 -3.35 -2.08 5.77
N LYS A 63 -4.50 -2.57 6.22
CA LYS A 63 -5.48 -1.69 6.85
C LYS A 63 -5.00 -1.22 8.22
N SER A 64 -4.32 -2.08 8.96
CA SER A 64 -3.83 -1.71 10.29
C SER A 64 -2.76 -0.63 10.23
N THR A 65 -2.08 -0.50 9.11
CA THR A 65 -1.09 0.56 8.92
C THR A 65 -1.64 1.73 8.10
N HIS A 66 -2.95 1.74 7.88
CA HIS A 66 -3.64 2.82 7.17
C HIS A 66 -3.15 3.01 5.74
N LEU A 67 -2.76 1.92 5.10
CA LEU A 67 -2.37 1.97 3.69
C LEU A 67 -3.55 1.68 2.78
N VAL A 68 -4.52 0.91 3.28
CA VAL A 68 -5.77 0.67 2.57
C VAL A 68 -6.94 0.95 3.50
N LYS A 69 -8.09 1.22 2.92
CA LYS A 69 -9.33 1.37 3.64
C LYS A 69 -10.36 0.47 3.00
N SER A 70 -11.45 0.26 3.69
CA SER A 70 -12.50 -0.62 3.19
C SER A 70 -13.86 -0.03 3.47
N LYS A 71 -14.83 -0.45 2.66
CA LYS A 71 -16.22 -0.10 2.87
C LYS A 71 -17.05 -1.30 2.51
N ARG A 72 -18.23 -1.42 3.12
CA ARG A 72 -19.16 -2.48 2.78
C ARG A 72 -19.99 -2.04 1.58
N GLN A 73 -20.12 -2.93 0.63
CA GLN A 73 -20.96 -2.66 -0.52
C GLN A 73 -21.76 -3.93 -0.78
N GLY A 74 -23.03 -3.94 -0.37
CA GLY A 74 -23.82 -5.15 -0.38
C GLY A 74 -23.25 -6.14 0.62
N GLN A 75 -22.94 -7.33 0.18
CA GLN A 75 -22.37 -8.35 1.04
C GLN A 75 -20.87 -8.45 0.91
N SER A 76 -20.27 -7.53 0.16
CA SER A 76 -18.83 -7.55 -0.09
C SER A 76 -18.15 -6.41 0.63
N MET A 77 -16.91 -6.64 1.03
CA MET A 77 -16.03 -5.57 1.47
C MET A 77 -15.19 -5.13 0.29
N ILE A 78 -15.19 -3.84 0.04
CA ILE A 78 -14.45 -3.27 -1.07
C ILE A 78 -13.28 -2.48 -0.52
N TYR A 79 -12.10 -2.74 -1.05
CA TYR A 79 -10.86 -2.13 -0.58
C TYR A 79 -10.32 -1.12 -1.58
N SER A 80 -9.68 -0.08 -1.07
CA SER A 80 -9.06 0.94 -1.89
C SER A 80 -7.84 1.47 -1.15
N LEU A 81 -6.96 2.17 -1.87
CA LEU A 81 -5.83 2.84 -1.21
C LEU A 81 -6.37 3.93 -0.31
N ASP A 82 -5.67 4.15 0.81
CA ASP A 82 -6.21 5.02 1.85
C ASP A 82 -6.36 6.46 1.39
N ASP A 83 -5.33 7.01 0.75
CA ASP A 83 -5.42 8.38 0.28
C ASP A 83 -4.41 8.61 -0.84
N ILE A 84 -4.38 9.86 -1.31
CA ILE A 84 -3.51 10.22 -2.42
C ILE A 84 -2.03 10.13 -2.06
N HIS A 85 -1.70 10.28 -0.79
CA HIS A 85 -0.30 10.18 -0.36
C HIS A 85 0.22 8.76 -0.53
N VAL A 86 -0.61 7.77 -0.22
CA VAL A 86 -0.25 6.36 -0.41
C VAL A 86 -0.05 6.07 -1.88
N SER A 87 -0.98 6.53 -2.71
CA SER A 87 -0.88 6.35 -4.15
C SER A 87 0.38 6.98 -4.70
N THR A 88 0.69 8.19 -4.27
CA THR A 88 1.86 8.92 -4.74
C THR A 88 3.14 8.19 -4.33
N LEU A 89 3.20 7.73 -3.08
CA LEU A 89 4.38 7.01 -2.59
C LEU A 89 4.63 5.76 -3.43
N LEU A 90 3.57 4.99 -3.68
CA LEU A 90 3.68 3.77 -4.45
C LEU A 90 4.15 4.07 -5.88
N LYS A 91 3.54 5.06 -6.53
CA LYS A 91 3.90 5.42 -7.88
C LYS A 91 5.36 5.87 -7.98
N GLN A 92 5.80 6.66 -7.01
CA GLN A 92 7.17 7.13 -7.01
C GLN A 92 8.15 5.97 -6.86
N ALA A 93 7.85 5.04 -5.97
CA ALA A 93 8.73 3.90 -5.77
C ALA A 93 8.79 3.04 -7.03
N ILE A 94 7.65 2.79 -7.66
CA ILE A 94 7.60 1.99 -8.88
C ILE A 94 8.36 2.69 -9.99
N HIS A 95 8.14 3.99 -10.15
CA HIS A 95 8.82 4.75 -11.19
C HIS A 95 10.33 4.68 -11.00
N HIS A 96 10.79 4.87 -9.77
CA HIS A 96 12.21 4.82 -9.49
C HIS A 96 12.80 3.46 -9.83
N ALA A 97 12.10 2.39 -9.45
CA ALA A 97 12.61 1.04 -9.67
C ALA A 97 12.60 0.63 -11.14
N SER A 98 11.64 1.15 -11.91
CA SER A 98 11.51 0.75 -13.32
C SER A 98 12.32 1.63 -14.25
N HIS A 99 12.83 2.75 -13.75
CA HIS A 99 13.60 3.67 -14.58
C HIS A 99 14.98 3.08 -14.81
N PRO A 100 15.39 2.90 -16.06
CA PRO A 100 16.72 2.32 -16.28
C PRO A 100 17.79 3.19 -15.69
N ASN A 101 18.81 2.53 -15.20
CA ASN A 101 19.94 3.25 -14.67
C ASN A 101 20.81 3.69 -15.82
N GLU A 102 20.73 4.96 -16.17
CA GLU A 102 21.41 5.41 -17.32
C GLU A 102 22.67 6.07 -17.00
N GLY A 103 23.63 5.83 -17.81
CA GLY A 103 24.79 6.63 -17.79
C GLY A 103 25.31 6.92 -16.43
N GLY A 104 25.46 6.00 -15.70
CA GLY A 104 26.08 6.23 -14.45
C GLY A 104 25.18 6.80 -13.41
N SER A 105 24.01 6.88 -13.75
CA SER A 105 23.19 7.34 -12.64
C SER A 105 22.95 6.23 -11.71
#